data_396a9b5bb0a06b8e9bc584f5171db15c
#
_entry.id   396a9b5bb0a06b8e9bc584f5171db15c
#
_cell.length_a   1.000
_cell.length_b   1.000
_cell.length_c   1.000
_cell.angle_alpha   90.00
_cell.angle_beta   90.00
_cell.angle_gamma   90.00
#
_symmetry.space_group_name_H-M   'P 1'
#
loop_
_entity.id
_entity.type
_entity.pdbx_description
1 polymer ?
#
loop_
_entity_poly.entity_id
_entity_poly.type
_entity_poly.pdbx_seq_one_letter_code
_entity_poly.pdbx_strand_id
1 'polypeptide(L)'
;MWPEVFGADSRIPAICGKEKSWGKAEITMEQKKNRLHYAWFILAGCCILQGATLGLINNCAGVFYSPICKELGFELGKLTMYRMLYCISSALALPFVATSFRKHDVRIVISIAAVIYGGCAALMGTFHELWQWHLTGIIQGIASSFVCMIPAPIILGNWFKKKTGTAVGISAAFSGLVGMIGSSFLGMAIPAFGWRVSYVAVGIVSIALVLPISLFVLRYKPEEMGLLPYGAEDVEQRAVSDASAPASGENGITLKELLRQPEFYIAVGAYWTSVSCAYLNSFLTPCGIAAGLTLQAAAMMTSISLLG
;
A
#
# COMPACT_ATOMS: atom_id res chain seq x y z
N MET A 1 -53.34 53.85 -26.84
CA MET A 1 -52.89 55.21 -27.00
C MET A 1 -51.35 55.14 -26.98
N TRP A 2 -50.80 55.09 -28.20
CA TRP A 2 -49.38 55.23 -28.50
C TRP A 2 -49.02 56.73 -28.50
N PRO A 3 -47.74 57.20 -28.41
CA PRO A 3 -46.57 56.72 -29.18
C PRO A 3 -45.20 56.83 -28.46
N GLU A 4 -44.18 56.18 -29.06
CA GLU A 4 -42.87 56.58 -29.51
C GLU A 4 -41.90 57.28 -28.52
N VAL A 5 -40.66 56.76 -28.47
CA VAL A 5 -39.50 57.42 -29.13
C VAL A 5 -38.29 56.49 -29.23
N PHE A 6 -37.79 56.35 -30.44
CA PHE A 6 -36.54 55.78 -30.86
C PHE A 6 -35.33 56.53 -30.24
N GLY A 7 -34.33 55.80 -29.84
CA GLY A 7 -32.99 56.28 -29.59
C GLY A 7 -31.96 55.20 -29.87
N ALA A 8 -31.49 55.16 -31.12
CA ALA A 8 -30.33 54.37 -31.51
C ALA A 8 -29.07 54.93 -30.90
N ASP A 9 -28.32 54.16 -30.16
CA ASP A 9 -26.88 54.38 -30.00
C ASP A 9 -26.12 53.08 -30.16
N SER A 10 -25.53 52.96 -31.30
CA SER A 10 -24.64 51.90 -31.76
C SER A 10 -23.26 52.08 -31.12
N ARG A 11 -22.96 51.23 -30.14
CA ARG A 11 -21.57 50.92 -29.80
C ARG A 11 -21.43 49.44 -29.41
N ILE A 12 -21.06 48.65 -30.41
CA ILE A 12 -20.54 47.32 -30.22
C ILE A 12 -19.10 47.45 -29.74
N PRO A 13 -18.75 47.05 -28.52
CA PRO A 13 -17.33 46.92 -28.16
C PRO A 13 -16.79 45.64 -28.76
N ALA A 14 -15.71 45.76 -29.49
CA ALA A 14 -14.95 44.74 -30.17
C ALA A 14 -14.68 43.52 -29.31
N ILE A 15 -15.33 42.39 -29.68
CA ILE A 15 -15.03 41.02 -29.19
C ILE A 15 -13.82 40.52 -30.02
N CYS A 16 -12.65 41.10 -29.87
CA CYS A 16 -11.43 40.67 -30.57
C CYS A 16 -10.28 40.31 -29.63
N GLY A 17 -10.54 40.14 -28.32
CA GLY A 17 -9.51 39.80 -27.33
C GLY A 17 -9.63 38.41 -26.71
N LYS A 18 -10.78 37.74 -26.84
CA LYS A 18 -11.05 36.46 -26.13
C LYS A 18 -10.68 35.20 -26.91
N GLU A 19 -10.71 35.20 -28.24
CA GLU A 19 -10.38 34.00 -29.03
C GLU A 19 -8.92 33.55 -28.89
N LYS A 20 -7.96 34.45 -28.69
CA LYS A 20 -6.55 34.08 -28.50
C LYS A 20 -6.25 33.48 -27.13
N SER A 21 -7.10 33.73 -26.13
CA SER A 21 -6.92 33.16 -24.78
C SER A 21 -7.47 31.71 -24.68
N TRP A 22 -8.56 31.41 -25.40
CA TRP A 22 -9.13 30.09 -25.46
C TRP A 22 -8.25 29.08 -26.19
N GLY A 23 -7.69 29.46 -27.36
CA GLY A 23 -6.76 28.61 -28.10
C GLY A 23 -5.47 28.29 -27.34
N LYS A 24 -4.94 29.23 -26.52
CA LYS A 24 -3.79 28.94 -25.65
C LYS A 24 -4.15 28.04 -24.48
N ALA A 25 -5.34 28.19 -23.92
CA ALA A 25 -5.81 27.34 -22.85
C ALA A 25 -6.07 25.90 -23.37
N GLU A 26 -6.68 25.73 -24.55
CA GLU A 26 -6.90 24.43 -25.17
C GLU A 26 -5.57 23.76 -25.59
N ILE A 27 -4.63 24.48 -26.18
CA ILE A 27 -3.30 23.95 -26.53
C ILE A 27 -2.54 23.55 -25.26
N THR A 28 -2.66 24.30 -24.17
CA THR A 28 -2.02 23.97 -22.89
C THR A 28 -2.69 22.75 -22.22
N MET A 29 -3.99 22.59 -22.38
CA MET A 29 -4.76 21.44 -21.90
C MET A 29 -4.46 20.17 -22.71
N GLU A 30 -4.31 20.29 -24.02
CA GLU A 30 -4.01 19.17 -24.91
C GLU A 30 -2.56 18.70 -24.77
N GLN A 31 -1.60 19.62 -24.58
CA GLN A 31 -0.22 19.26 -24.24
C GLN A 31 -0.09 18.61 -22.85
N LYS A 32 -0.98 18.95 -21.89
CA LYS A 32 -1.02 18.34 -20.55
C LYS A 32 -1.61 16.93 -20.58
N LYS A 33 -2.47 16.61 -21.54
CA LYS A 33 -3.12 15.31 -21.74
C LYS A 33 -2.15 14.22 -22.22
N ASN A 34 -1.05 14.61 -22.88
CA ASN A 34 -0.08 13.67 -23.45
C ASN A 34 1.13 13.37 -22.53
N ARG A 35 1.19 13.96 -21.33
CA ARG A 35 2.20 13.59 -20.32
C ARG A 35 1.62 12.55 -19.39
N LEU A 36 2.38 11.46 -19.19
CA LEU A 36 2.03 10.42 -18.22
C LEU A 36 1.68 11.09 -16.88
N HIS A 37 0.44 10.95 -16.43
CA HIS A 37 -0.02 11.63 -15.21
C HIS A 37 0.80 11.15 -14.00
N TYR A 38 1.26 12.05 -13.14
CA TYR A 38 2.13 11.72 -12.00
C TYR A 38 1.55 10.63 -11.08
N ALA A 39 0.22 10.45 -11.10
CA ALA A 39 -0.46 9.35 -10.39
C ALA A 39 0.12 7.96 -10.71
N TRP A 40 0.61 7.73 -11.94
CA TRP A 40 1.24 6.46 -12.32
C TRP A 40 2.59 6.23 -11.64
N PHE A 41 3.36 7.30 -11.43
CA PHE A 41 4.60 7.23 -10.65
C PHE A 41 4.31 6.96 -9.16
N ILE A 42 3.24 7.54 -8.63
CA ILE A 42 2.76 7.23 -7.27
C ILE A 42 2.33 5.77 -7.18
N LEU A 43 1.62 5.24 -8.18
CA LEU A 43 1.25 3.83 -8.23
C LEU A 43 2.49 2.93 -8.22
N ALA A 44 3.48 3.21 -9.07
CA ALA A 44 4.74 2.47 -9.10
C ALA A 44 5.47 2.55 -7.74
N GLY A 45 5.50 3.72 -7.11
CA GLY A 45 6.04 3.90 -5.76
C GLY A 45 5.32 3.06 -4.70
N CYS A 46 3.98 3.03 -4.74
CA CYS A 46 3.17 2.17 -3.85
C CYS A 46 3.40 0.67 -4.12
N CYS A 47 3.58 0.27 -5.39
CA CYS A 47 3.92 -1.11 -5.75
C CYS A 47 5.26 -1.52 -5.11
N ILE A 48 6.30 -0.69 -5.24
CA ILE A 48 7.61 -1.00 -4.67
C ILE A 48 7.56 -0.95 -3.13
N LEU A 49 6.82 0.00 -2.55
CA LEU A 49 6.60 0.07 -1.10
C LEU A 49 6.00 -1.25 -0.57
N GLN A 50 4.88 -1.70 -1.16
CA GLN A 50 4.23 -2.94 -0.75
C GLN A 50 5.06 -4.18 -1.10
N GLY A 51 5.72 -4.19 -2.25
CA GLY A 51 6.61 -5.28 -2.66
C GLY A 51 7.76 -5.48 -1.67
N ALA A 52 8.45 -4.41 -1.29
CA ALA A 52 9.58 -4.48 -0.38
C ALA A 52 9.18 -4.78 1.08
N THR A 53 8.01 -4.33 1.53
CA THR A 53 7.57 -4.52 2.92
C THR A 53 6.72 -5.78 3.09
N LEU A 54 5.57 -5.86 2.43
CA LEU A 54 4.70 -7.03 2.50
C LEU A 54 5.29 -8.21 1.74
N GLY A 55 5.75 -7.98 0.50
CA GLY A 55 6.27 -9.05 -0.35
C GLY A 55 7.52 -9.68 0.24
N LEU A 56 8.57 -8.90 0.44
CA LEU A 56 9.88 -9.44 0.78
C LEU A 56 10.02 -9.82 2.26
N ILE A 57 9.49 -9.02 3.20
CA ILE A 57 9.63 -9.31 4.64
C ILE A 57 8.49 -10.19 5.13
N ASN A 58 7.23 -9.83 4.84
CA ASN A 58 6.07 -10.48 5.44
C ASN A 58 5.75 -11.84 4.79
N ASN A 59 5.65 -11.88 3.46
CA ASN A 59 5.28 -13.08 2.72
C ASN A 59 6.40 -14.13 2.71
N CYS A 60 7.67 -13.71 2.79
CA CYS A 60 8.81 -14.62 2.84
C CYS A 60 9.16 -15.12 4.24
N ALA A 61 8.50 -14.62 5.30
CA ALA A 61 8.82 -14.98 6.69
C ALA A 61 8.78 -16.51 6.95
N GLY A 62 7.85 -17.23 6.31
CA GLY A 62 7.68 -18.67 6.47
C GLY A 62 8.89 -19.49 6.06
N VAL A 63 9.69 -19.01 5.11
CA VAL A 63 10.90 -19.72 4.61
C VAL A 63 11.99 -19.81 5.69
N PHE A 64 12.01 -18.85 6.62
CA PHE A 64 13.02 -18.78 7.67
C PHE A 64 12.71 -19.66 8.89
N TYR A 65 11.45 -20.04 9.13
CA TYR A 65 11.06 -20.69 10.37
C TYR A 65 11.78 -22.02 10.62
N SER A 66 11.83 -22.89 9.62
CA SER A 66 12.44 -24.21 9.78
C SER A 66 13.96 -24.15 9.97
N PRO A 67 14.74 -23.35 9.23
CA PRO A 67 16.17 -23.17 9.49
C PRO A 67 16.46 -22.65 10.91
N ILE A 68 15.67 -21.69 11.39
CA ILE A 68 15.82 -21.10 12.74
C ILE A 68 15.54 -22.14 13.81
N CYS A 69 14.40 -22.84 13.71
CA CYS A 69 14.04 -23.89 14.67
C CYS A 69 15.08 -25.02 14.72
N LYS A 70 15.67 -25.37 13.56
CA LYS A 70 16.70 -26.41 13.48
C LYS A 70 18.02 -25.98 14.14
N GLU A 71 18.43 -24.72 13.98
CA GLU A 71 19.71 -24.20 14.52
C GLU A 71 19.60 -23.85 16.02
N LEU A 72 18.51 -23.19 16.43
CA LEU A 72 18.34 -22.67 17.79
C LEU A 72 17.57 -23.64 18.72
N GLY A 73 17.06 -24.76 18.19
CA GLY A 73 16.31 -25.75 18.96
C GLY A 73 14.94 -25.25 19.44
N PHE A 74 14.37 -24.22 18.80
CA PHE A 74 13.08 -23.69 19.17
C PHE A 74 11.94 -24.53 18.61
N GLU A 75 10.87 -24.66 19.39
CA GLU A 75 9.60 -25.17 18.88
C GLU A 75 8.96 -24.14 17.94
N LEU A 76 8.47 -24.59 16.80
CA LEU A 76 7.85 -23.73 15.79
C LEU A 76 6.71 -22.86 16.39
N GLY A 77 5.91 -23.42 17.27
CA GLY A 77 4.82 -22.70 17.94
C GLY A 77 5.33 -21.53 18.80
N LYS A 78 6.38 -21.75 19.58
CA LYS A 78 6.99 -20.71 20.42
C LYS A 78 7.66 -19.60 19.58
N LEU A 79 8.31 -19.98 18.49
CA LEU A 79 8.90 -19.00 17.57
C LEU A 79 7.79 -18.17 16.93
N THR A 80 6.75 -18.78 16.37
CA THR A 80 5.70 -18.07 15.64
C THR A 80 4.80 -17.19 16.51
N MET A 81 4.86 -17.29 17.85
CA MET A 81 4.15 -16.38 18.76
C MET A 81 4.50 -14.89 18.51
N TYR A 82 5.70 -14.58 18.02
CA TYR A 82 6.05 -13.19 17.65
C TYR A 82 5.10 -12.62 16.59
N ARG A 83 4.56 -13.46 15.68
CA ARG A 83 3.57 -13.05 14.67
C ARG A 83 2.23 -12.65 15.29
N MET A 84 1.81 -13.35 16.34
CA MET A 84 0.62 -12.98 17.11
C MET A 84 0.81 -11.60 17.76
N LEU A 85 1.96 -11.39 18.42
CA LEU A 85 2.30 -10.10 19.04
C LEU A 85 2.39 -8.98 17.99
N TYR A 86 2.96 -9.27 16.81
CA TYR A 86 2.98 -8.38 15.66
C TYR A 86 1.57 -7.96 15.24
N CYS A 87 0.63 -8.90 15.10
CA CYS A 87 -0.75 -8.59 14.70
C CYS A 87 -1.47 -7.74 15.75
N ILE A 88 -1.32 -8.07 17.05
CA ILE A 88 -1.93 -7.33 18.16
C ILE A 88 -1.39 -5.90 18.20
N SER A 89 -0.08 -5.73 18.17
CA SER A 89 0.56 -4.40 18.22
C SER A 89 0.23 -3.56 16.98
N SER A 90 0.14 -4.20 15.80
CA SER A 90 -0.30 -3.54 14.57
C SER A 90 -1.74 -3.05 14.70
N ALA A 91 -2.66 -3.87 15.20
CA ALA A 91 -4.06 -3.49 15.41
C ALA A 91 -4.20 -2.32 16.40
N LEU A 92 -3.45 -2.33 17.49
CA LEU A 92 -3.44 -1.25 18.47
C LEU A 92 -2.85 0.06 17.93
N ALA A 93 -1.96 -0.02 16.94
CA ALA A 93 -1.36 1.16 16.31
C ALA A 93 -2.29 1.82 15.27
N LEU A 94 -3.29 1.13 14.71
CA LEU A 94 -4.16 1.64 13.64
C LEU A 94 -4.78 3.01 13.90
N PRO A 95 -5.37 3.32 15.07
CA PRO A 95 -5.97 4.62 15.33
C PRO A 95 -4.96 5.78 15.28
N PHE A 96 -3.70 5.48 15.62
CA PHE A 96 -2.63 6.48 15.63
C PHE A 96 -2.10 6.80 14.24
N VAL A 97 -2.21 5.87 13.28
CA VAL A 97 -1.75 6.06 11.90
C VAL A 97 -2.48 7.22 11.23
N ALA A 98 -3.82 7.21 11.27
CA ALA A 98 -4.65 8.26 10.66
C ALA A 98 -4.36 9.63 11.28
N THR A 99 -4.17 9.70 12.60
CA THR A 99 -3.83 10.92 13.32
C THR A 99 -2.44 11.43 12.96
N SER A 100 -1.48 10.53 12.82
CA SER A 100 -0.10 10.83 12.47
C SER A 100 0.02 11.40 11.05
N PHE A 101 -0.69 10.81 10.08
CA PHE A 101 -0.72 11.27 8.68
C PHE A 101 -1.42 12.62 8.49
N ARG A 102 -2.27 13.03 9.44
CA ARG A 102 -2.88 14.37 9.45
C ARG A 102 -1.96 15.44 10.02
N LYS A 103 -1.08 15.08 10.98
CA LYS A 103 -0.26 16.03 11.74
C LYS A 103 1.15 16.18 11.18
N HIS A 104 1.68 15.16 10.54
CA HIS A 104 3.06 15.10 10.08
C HIS A 104 3.15 14.81 8.60
N ASP A 105 4.27 15.19 7.98
CA ASP A 105 4.55 14.85 6.59
C ASP A 105 4.63 13.31 6.44
N VAL A 106 3.71 12.79 5.61
CA VAL A 106 3.56 11.34 5.39
C VAL A 106 4.85 10.68 4.90
N ARG A 107 5.70 11.41 4.16
CA ARG A 107 7.00 10.91 3.68
C ARG A 107 7.93 10.59 4.83
N ILE A 108 8.03 11.51 5.79
CA ILE A 108 8.91 11.34 6.95
C ILE A 108 8.41 10.19 7.82
N VAL A 109 7.09 10.13 8.05
CA VAL A 109 6.47 9.06 8.84
C VAL A 109 6.72 7.69 8.21
N ILE A 110 6.47 7.54 6.88
CA ILE A 110 6.72 6.29 6.17
C ILE A 110 8.20 5.94 6.17
N SER A 111 9.11 6.92 5.98
CA SER A 111 10.56 6.68 5.98
C SER A 111 11.05 6.17 7.33
N ILE A 112 10.65 6.80 8.43
CA ILE A 112 11.00 6.36 9.79
C ILE A 112 10.45 4.95 10.05
N ALA A 113 9.17 4.72 9.72
CA ALA A 113 8.54 3.42 9.89
C ALA A 113 9.23 2.34 9.05
N ALA A 114 9.66 2.65 7.82
CA ALA A 114 10.39 1.72 6.94
C ALA A 114 11.76 1.34 7.51
N VAL A 115 12.49 2.31 8.06
CA VAL A 115 13.78 2.04 8.73
C VAL A 115 13.59 1.15 9.95
N ILE A 116 12.57 1.42 10.78
CA ILE A 116 12.29 0.60 11.95
C ILE A 116 11.84 -0.82 11.48
N TYR A 117 10.94 -0.92 10.51
CA TYR A 117 10.42 -2.18 10.01
C TYR A 117 11.50 -3.07 9.38
N GLY A 118 12.28 -2.51 8.46
CA GLY A 118 13.38 -3.22 7.81
C GLY A 118 14.57 -3.46 8.76
N GLY A 119 14.84 -2.51 9.68
CA GLY A 119 15.85 -2.65 10.72
C GLY A 119 15.54 -3.78 11.70
N CYS A 120 14.26 -3.91 12.13
CA CYS A 120 13.81 -5.05 12.92
C CYS A 120 14.03 -6.38 12.16
N ALA A 121 13.71 -6.41 10.85
CA ALA A 121 13.96 -7.60 10.05
C ALA A 121 15.46 -7.93 9.98
N ALA A 122 16.32 -6.94 9.75
CA ALA A 122 17.78 -7.15 9.75
C ALA A 122 18.30 -7.66 11.11
N LEU A 123 17.83 -7.06 12.22
CA LEU A 123 18.20 -7.46 13.57
C LEU A 123 17.79 -8.91 13.91
N MET A 124 16.71 -9.43 13.32
CA MET A 124 16.31 -10.84 13.50
C MET A 124 17.41 -11.82 13.07
N GLY A 125 18.32 -11.43 12.17
CA GLY A 125 19.48 -12.22 11.80
C GLY A 125 20.52 -12.39 12.91
N THR A 126 20.48 -11.60 13.98
CA THR A 126 21.46 -11.64 15.08
C THR A 126 20.90 -12.30 16.36
N PHE A 127 19.66 -12.69 16.40
CA PHE A 127 18.99 -13.17 17.60
C PHE A 127 19.34 -14.61 17.97
N HIS A 128 19.39 -14.87 19.26
CA HIS A 128 19.66 -16.19 19.85
C HIS A 128 18.59 -16.61 20.84
N GLU A 129 17.82 -15.66 21.43
CA GLU A 129 16.83 -15.92 22.45
C GLU A 129 15.40 -15.59 21.97
N LEU A 130 14.41 -16.38 22.41
CA LEU A 130 13.01 -16.21 22.01
C LEU A 130 12.40 -14.85 22.36
N TRP A 131 12.78 -14.27 23.52
CA TRP A 131 12.23 -12.98 23.94
C TRP A 131 12.61 -11.84 22.99
N GLN A 132 13.79 -11.93 22.32
CA GLN A 132 14.22 -10.96 21.32
C GLN A 132 13.27 -10.94 20.14
N TRP A 133 12.81 -12.13 19.68
CA TRP A 133 11.80 -12.26 18.63
C TRP A 133 10.47 -11.65 19.02
N HIS A 134 10.01 -11.90 20.27
CA HIS A 134 8.76 -11.38 20.76
C HIS A 134 8.75 -9.85 20.85
N LEU A 135 9.82 -9.27 21.43
CA LEU A 135 9.97 -7.82 21.54
C LEU A 135 10.04 -7.16 20.15
N THR A 136 10.83 -7.73 19.25
CA THR A 136 10.95 -7.23 17.88
C THR A 136 9.65 -7.36 17.13
N GLY A 137 8.87 -8.43 17.37
CA GLY A 137 7.53 -8.59 16.80
C GLY A 137 6.59 -7.45 17.18
N ILE A 138 6.60 -6.99 18.42
CA ILE A 138 5.80 -5.84 18.87
C ILE A 138 6.22 -4.55 18.14
N ILE A 139 7.50 -4.25 18.10
CA ILE A 139 8.04 -3.03 17.46
C ILE A 139 7.75 -3.06 15.96
N GLN A 140 8.01 -4.18 15.32
CA GLN A 140 7.76 -4.39 13.89
C GLN A 140 6.28 -4.31 13.55
N GLY A 141 5.39 -4.79 14.43
CA GLY A 141 3.94 -4.68 14.27
C GLY A 141 3.46 -3.23 14.28
N ILE A 142 3.94 -2.41 15.21
CA ILE A 142 3.64 -0.97 15.23
C ILE A 142 4.13 -0.30 13.93
N ALA A 143 5.37 -0.52 13.55
CA ALA A 143 5.96 0.06 12.35
C ALA A 143 5.22 -0.37 11.07
N SER A 144 4.75 -1.63 11.01
CA SER A 144 4.03 -2.16 9.85
C SER A 144 2.75 -1.42 9.54
N SER A 145 2.04 -0.93 10.55
CA SER A 145 0.80 -0.16 10.38
C SER A 145 1.05 1.14 9.62
N PHE A 146 2.24 1.73 9.77
CA PHE A 146 2.62 2.98 9.12
C PHE A 146 3.23 2.79 7.72
N VAL A 147 3.70 1.59 7.37
CA VAL A 147 4.43 1.38 6.10
C VAL A 147 3.82 0.32 5.20
N CYS A 148 3.13 -0.70 5.74
CA CYS A 148 2.69 -1.84 4.94
C CYS A 148 1.28 -1.66 4.33
N MET A 149 0.23 -1.76 5.14
CA MET A 149 -1.14 -1.91 4.61
C MET A 149 -1.87 -0.61 4.37
N ILE A 150 -1.68 0.40 5.22
CA ILE A 150 -2.51 1.60 5.25
C ILE A 150 -2.06 2.67 4.26
N PRO A 151 -0.75 2.97 4.08
CA PRO A 151 -0.33 4.09 3.26
C PRO A 151 -0.75 3.98 1.80
N ALA A 152 -0.57 2.80 1.19
CA ALA A 152 -0.84 2.62 -0.23
C ALA A 152 -2.31 2.86 -0.61
N PRO A 153 -3.34 2.26 0.03
CA PRO A 153 -4.73 2.57 -0.26
C PRO A 153 -5.11 4.04 -0.04
N ILE A 154 -4.59 4.68 1.01
CA ILE A 154 -4.88 6.09 1.30
C ILE A 154 -4.25 7.00 0.23
N ILE A 155 -2.98 6.82 -0.08
CA ILE A 155 -2.28 7.62 -1.08
C ILE A 155 -2.93 7.43 -2.45
N LEU A 156 -3.16 6.18 -2.87
CA LEU A 156 -3.81 5.88 -4.15
C LEU A 156 -5.24 6.40 -4.20
N GLY A 157 -6.00 6.38 -3.10
CA GLY A 157 -7.33 6.97 -3.01
C GLY A 157 -7.35 8.49 -3.19
N ASN A 158 -6.30 9.19 -2.75
CA ASN A 158 -6.14 10.63 -2.97
C ASN A 158 -5.77 10.95 -4.44
N TRP A 159 -4.95 10.11 -5.08
CA TRP A 159 -4.44 10.34 -6.44
C TRP A 159 -5.36 9.82 -7.55
N PHE A 160 -6.16 8.79 -7.29
CA PHE A 160 -7.07 8.19 -8.26
C PHE A 160 -8.52 8.38 -7.81
N LYS A 161 -9.31 9.21 -8.50
CA LYS A 161 -10.76 9.30 -8.31
C LYS A 161 -11.49 8.29 -9.19
N LYS A 162 -10.93 7.96 -10.35
CA LYS A 162 -11.43 6.91 -11.25
C LYS A 162 -10.50 5.70 -11.15
N LYS A 163 -11.05 4.49 -11.01
CA LYS A 163 -10.32 3.21 -10.93
C LYS A 163 -9.39 3.07 -9.69
N THR A 164 -9.74 3.71 -8.57
CA THR A 164 -9.00 3.58 -7.31
C THR A 164 -8.82 2.12 -6.88
N GLY A 165 -9.89 1.30 -6.96
CA GLY A 165 -9.82 -0.12 -6.63
C GLY A 165 -8.84 -0.90 -7.49
N THR A 166 -8.77 -0.58 -8.80
CA THR A 166 -7.79 -1.21 -9.71
C THR A 166 -6.36 -0.83 -9.33
N ALA A 167 -6.11 0.45 -9.00
CA ALA A 167 -4.78 0.91 -8.59
C ALA A 167 -4.33 0.24 -7.27
N VAL A 168 -5.23 0.15 -6.29
CA VAL A 168 -4.95 -0.56 -5.02
C VAL A 168 -4.74 -2.05 -5.27
N GLY A 169 -5.56 -2.68 -6.12
CA GLY A 169 -5.42 -4.09 -6.49
C GLY A 169 -4.08 -4.40 -7.17
N ILE A 170 -3.63 -3.55 -8.09
CA ILE A 170 -2.33 -3.69 -8.74
C ILE A 170 -1.19 -3.61 -7.72
N SER A 171 -1.24 -2.65 -6.78
CA SER A 171 -0.19 -2.53 -5.77
C SER A 171 -0.17 -3.72 -4.81
N ALA A 172 -1.32 -4.27 -4.45
CA ALA A 172 -1.43 -5.47 -3.63
C ALA A 172 -0.91 -6.72 -4.37
N ALA A 173 -1.30 -6.92 -5.64
CA ALA A 173 -0.82 -8.02 -6.47
C ALA A 173 0.71 -7.98 -6.65
N PHE A 174 1.29 -6.78 -6.75
CA PHE A 174 2.74 -6.63 -6.85
C PHE A 174 3.47 -7.14 -5.59
N SER A 175 2.86 -7.04 -4.41
CA SER A 175 3.44 -7.63 -3.18
C SER A 175 3.49 -9.16 -3.24
N GLY A 176 2.50 -9.80 -3.83
CA GLY A 176 2.49 -11.24 -4.09
C GLY A 176 3.60 -11.64 -5.07
N LEU A 177 3.73 -10.90 -6.17
CA LEU A 177 4.78 -11.15 -7.17
C LEU A 177 6.19 -11.04 -6.57
N VAL A 178 6.47 -9.99 -5.80
CA VAL A 178 7.76 -9.83 -5.10
C VAL A 178 7.96 -10.91 -4.05
N GLY A 179 6.91 -11.30 -3.32
CA GLY A 179 6.95 -12.40 -2.37
C GLY A 179 7.27 -13.74 -3.04
N MET A 180 6.69 -14.02 -4.21
CA MET A 180 6.98 -15.22 -5.01
C MET A 180 8.46 -15.28 -5.41
N ILE A 181 8.98 -14.20 -6.00
CA ILE A 181 10.38 -14.13 -6.41
C ILE A 181 11.31 -14.21 -5.18
N GLY A 182 10.97 -13.48 -4.14
CA GLY A 182 11.72 -13.43 -2.88
C GLY A 182 11.80 -14.79 -2.18
N SER A 183 10.69 -15.52 -2.06
CA SER A 183 10.68 -16.83 -1.41
C SER A 183 11.44 -17.88 -2.21
N SER A 184 11.35 -17.88 -3.55
CA SER A 184 12.16 -18.75 -4.41
C SER A 184 13.66 -18.46 -4.26
N PHE A 185 14.04 -17.17 -4.28
CA PHE A 185 15.43 -16.75 -4.10
C PHE A 185 15.98 -17.13 -2.71
N LEU A 186 15.19 -16.89 -1.65
CA LEU A 186 15.58 -17.24 -0.28
C LEU A 186 15.67 -18.75 -0.07
N GLY A 187 14.85 -19.55 -0.74
CA GLY A 187 14.97 -21.01 -0.74
C GLY A 187 16.32 -21.52 -1.23
N MET A 188 16.98 -20.77 -2.12
CA MET A 188 18.33 -21.05 -2.58
C MET A 188 19.41 -20.36 -1.74
N ALA A 189 19.17 -19.12 -1.31
CA ALA A 189 20.14 -18.31 -0.58
C ALA A 189 20.38 -18.81 0.85
N ILE A 190 19.35 -19.26 1.55
CA ILE A 190 19.47 -19.74 2.93
C ILE A 190 20.40 -20.96 3.06
N PRO A 191 20.32 -22.00 2.21
CA PRO A 191 21.27 -23.10 2.26
C PRO A 191 22.71 -22.69 1.93
N ALA A 192 22.89 -21.67 1.07
CA ALA A 192 24.20 -21.22 0.63
C ALA A 192 24.90 -20.26 1.63
N PHE A 193 24.17 -19.28 2.16
CA PHE A 193 24.71 -18.19 3.00
C PHE A 193 24.23 -18.22 4.46
N GLY A 194 23.30 -19.10 4.79
CA GLY A 194 22.66 -19.16 6.09
C GLY A 194 21.48 -18.18 6.22
N TRP A 195 20.57 -18.50 7.15
CA TRP A 195 19.38 -17.70 7.40
C TRP A 195 19.69 -16.33 8.03
N ARG A 196 20.77 -16.23 8.82
CA ARG A 196 21.19 -14.98 9.48
C ARG A 196 21.55 -13.90 8.47
N VAL A 197 22.43 -14.23 7.53
CA VAL A 197 22.87 -13.32 6.47
C VAL A 197 21.68 -12.97 5.57
N SER A 198 20.80 -13.94 5.26
CA SER A 198 19.62 -13.73 4.45
C SER A 198 18.61 -12.76 5.10
N TYR A 199 18.42 -12.80 6.43
CA TYR A 199 17.57 -11.83 7.15
C TYR A 199 18.15 -10.41 7.10
N VAL A 200 19.44 -10.28 7.36
CA VAL A 200 20.13 -8.98 7.27
C VAL A 200 20.01 -8.41 5.86
N ALA A 201 20.24 -9.23 4.84
CA ALA A 201 20.13 -8.80 3.45
C ALA A 201 18.69 -8.35 3.10
N VAL A 202 17.67 -9.10 3.50
CA VAL A 202 16.25 -8.74 3.28
C VAL A 202 15.92 -7.41 3.94
N GLY A 203 16.34 -7.20 5.19
CA GLY A 203 16.10 -5.95 5.91
C GLY A 203 16.77 -4.74 5.23
N ILE A 204 18.05 -4.88 4.84
CA ILE A 204 18.81 -3.81 4.17
C ILE A 204 18.21 -3.50 2.79
N VAL A 205 17.90 -4.52 1.99
CA VAL A 205 17.29 -4.35 0.65
C VAL A 205 15.94 -3.66 0.76
N SER A 206 15.11 -4.05 1.74
CA SER A 206 13.82 -3.39 1.98
C SER A 206 13.99 -1.91 2.30
N ILE A 207 14.91 -1.55 3.20
CA ILE A 207 15.19 -0.14 3.54
C ILE A 207 15.71 0.60 2.30
N ALA A 208 16.66 0.04 1.58
CA ALA A 208 17.27 0.65 0.40
C ALA A 208 16.27 0.91 -0.74
N LEU A 209 15.23 0.07 -0.88
CA LEU A 209 14.17 0.27 -1.86
C LEU A 209 13.13 1.28 -1.39
N VAL A 210 12.72 1.22 -0.12
CA VAL A 210 11.61 2.04 0.39
C VAL A 210 12.03 3.48 0.64
N LEU A 211 13.22 3.72 1.22
CA LEU A 211 13.67 5.08 1.59
C LEU A 211 13.67 6.06 0.41
N PRO A 212 14.32 5.77 -0.73
CA PRO A 212 14.35 6.73 -1.83
C PRO A 212 12.94 6.96 -2.39
N ILE A 213 12.10 5.93 -2.43
CA ILE A 213 10.73 6.05 -2.95
C ILE A 213 9.87 6.88 -2.02
N SER A 214 9.93 6.66 -0.71
CA SER A 214 9.14 7.42 0.27
C SER A 214 9.52 8.89 0.29
N LEU A 215 10.80 9.23 0.15
CA LEU A 215 11.29 10.61 0.21
C LEU A 215 11.06 11.37 -1.10
N PHE A 216 11.33 10.74 -2.25
CA PHE A 216 11.36 11.42 -3.55
C PHE A 216 10.09 11.24 -4.38
N VAL A 217 9.44 10.08 -4.31
CA VAL A 217 8.30 9.75 -5.18
C VAL A 217 6.96 9.95 -4.48
N LEU A 218 6.81 9.47 -3.24
CA LEU A 218 5.53 9.52 -2.56
C LEU A 218 5.14 10.95 -2.19
N ARG A 219 3.90 11.32 -2.58
CA ARG A 219 3.22 12.56 -2.21
C ARG A 219 1.84 12.22 -1.67
N TYR A 220 1.46 12.83 -0.56
CA TYR A 220 0.19 12.50 0.09
C TYR A 220 -1.01 12.93 -0.73
N LYS A 221 -0.96 14.15 -1.29
CA LYS A 221 -2.04 14.75 -2.08
C LYS A 221 -1.53 15.33 -3.39
N PRO A 222 -2.33 15.23 -4.47
CA PRO A 222 -1.99 15.87 -5.75
C PRO A 222 -1.96 17.40 -5.64
N GLU A 223 -2.75 17.99 -4.75
CA GLU A 223 -2.82 19.44 -4.50
C GLU A 223 -1.48 20.03 -4.06
N GLU A 224 -0.65 19.26 -3.35
CA GLU A 224 0.72 19.67 -2.95
C GLU A 224 1.61 19.97 -4.15
N MET A 225 1.27 19.45 -5.33
CA MET A 225 1.98 19.68 -6.59
C MET A 225 1.19 20.55 -7.57
N GLY A 226 0.07 21.12 -7.16
CA GLY A 226 -0.83 21.87 -8.03
C GLY A 226 -1.48 21.03 -9.13
N LEU A 227 -1.61 19.71 -8.91
CA LEU A 227 -2.20 18.77 -9.85
C LEU A 227 -3.61 18.36 -9.37
N LEU A 228 -4.50 18.07 -10.34
CA LEU A 228 -5.79 17.48 -10.04
C LEU A 228 -5.63 15.95 -9.92
N PRO A 229 -6.47 15.28 -9.10
CA PRO A 229 -6.51 13.82 -9.05
C PRO A 229 -6.85 13.22 -10.41
N TYR A 230 -6.27 12.06 -10.72
CA TYR A 230 -6.54 11.35 -11.97
C TYR A 230 -8.02 10.97 -12.09
N GLY A 231 -8.68 11.48 -13.14
CA GLY A 231 -10.10 11.23 -13.40
C GLY A 231 -11.07 12.13 -12.62
N ALA A 232 -10.61 13.22 -12.00
CA ALA A 232 -11.49 14.19 -11.34
C ALA A 232 -12.48 14.84 -12.31
N GLU A 233 -12.02 15.23 -13.52
CA GLU A 233 -12.85 15.82 -14.57
C GLU A 233 -13.99 14.90 -15.04
N ASP A 234 -13.72 13.61 -15.17
CA ASP A 234 -14.71 12.60 -15.54
C ASP A 234 -15.80 12.39 -14.45
N VAL A 235 -15.42 12.57 -13.19
CA VAL A 235 -16.35 12.42 -12.04
C VAL A 235 -17.22 13.65 -11.90
N GLU A 236 -16.68 14.86 -12.10
CA GLU A 236 -17.47 16.09 -12.12
C GLU A 236 -18.47 16.13 -13.28
N GLN A 237 -18.06 15.71 -14.48
CA GLN A 237 -18.97 15.63 -15.63
C GLN A 237 -20.10 14.63 -15.42
N ARG A 238 -19.85 13.49 -14.76
CA ARG A 238 -20.89 12.53 -14.38
C ARG A 238 -21.83 13.07 -13.30
N ALA A 239 -21.28 13.77 -12.29
CA ALA A 239 -22.09 14.39 -11.25
C ALA A 239 -23.03 15.49 -11.78
N VAL A 240 -22.63 16.18 -12.85
CA VAL A 240 -23.47 17.19 -13.53
C VAL A 240 -24.51 16.52 -14.44
N SER A 241 -24.20 15.35 -15.05
CA SER A 241 -25.15 14.63 -15.92
C SER A 241 -26.16 13.79 -15.14
N ASP A 242 -25.81 13.28 -13.97
CA ASP A 242 -26.68 12.52 -13.07
C ASP A 242 -27.11 13.39 -11.87
N ALA A 243 -27.98 14.36 -12.13
CA ALA A 243 -28.57 15.23 -11.08
C ALA A 243 -29.43 14.46 -10.05
N SER A 244 -29.54 13.13 -10.16
CA SER A 244 -30.25 12.22 -9.26
C SER A 244 -29.34 11.31 -8.44
N ALA A 245 -28.02 11.29 -8.67
CA ALA A 245 -27.13 10.54 -7.81
C ALA A 245 -26.88 11.37 -6.51
N PRO A 246 -27.12 10.79 -5.32
CA PRO A 246 -26.79 11.46 -4.10
C PRO A 246 -25.29 11.78 -4.13
N ALA A 247 -24.96 13.07 -4.07
CA ALA A 247 -23.59 13.51 -3.88
C ALA A 247 -22.99 12.65 -2.79
N SER A 248 -21.87 11.97 -3.08
CA SER A 248 -21.09 11.27 -2.06
C SER A 248 -20.53 12.35 -1.14
N GLY A 249 -21.43 12.88 -0.30
CA GLY A 249 -21.13 13.94 0.66
C GLY A 249 -20.05 13.45 1.61
N GLU A 250 -19.23 14.37 2.04
CA GLU A 250 -18.22 14.23 3.11
C GLU A 250 -18.78 13.75 4.47
N ASN A 251 -20.05 13.43 4.53
CA ASN A 251 -20.69 12.83 5.68
C ASN A 251 -20.33 11.35 5.72
N GLY A 252 -19.14 11.05 6.27
CA GLY A 252 -18.74 9.68 6.58
C GLY A 252 -19.84 9.03 7.43
N ILE A 253 -20.22 7.81 7.03
CA ILE A 253 -21.17 6.97 7.77
C ILE A 253 -20.66 6.83 9.22
N THR A 254 -21.53 7.13 10.19
CA THR A 254 -21.18 6.97 11.60
C THR A 254 -20.93 5.48 11.91
N LEU A 255 -19.94 5.18 12.75
CA LEU A 255 -19.61 3.80 13.14
C LEU A 255 -20.86 3.00 13.58
N LYS A 256 -21.80 3.66 14.26
CA LYS A 256 -23.05 3.07 14.72
C LYS A 256 -23.98 2.68 13.54
N GLU A 257 -23.99 3.44 12.48
CA GLU A 257 -24.77 3.14 11.25
C GLU A 257 -24.11 2.02 10.47
N LEU A 258 -22.77 2.05 10.37
CA LEU A 258 -22.00 0.99 9.70
C LEU A 258 -22.22 -0.38 10.37
N LEU A 259 -22.20 -0.43 11.71
CA LEU A 259 -22.46 -1.65 12.49
C LEU A 259 -23.90 -2.16 12.38
N ARG A 260 -24.84 -1.38 11.84
CA ARG A 260 -26.22 -1.81 11.59
C ARG A 260 -26.44 -2.43 10.20
N GLN A 261 -25.49 -2.24 9.29
CA GLN A 261 -25.60 -2.72 7.92
C GLN A 261 -25.14 -4.19 7.82
N PRO A 262 -25.97 -5.11 7.29
CA PRO A 262 -25.57 -6.50 7.12
C PRO A 262 -24.40 -6.67 6.15
N GLU A 263 -24.26 -5.78 5.17
CA GLU A 263 -23.15 -5.77 4.21
C GLU A 263 -21.79 -5.62 4.90
N PHE A 264 -21.73 -4.92 6.04
CA PHE A 264 -20.52 -4.79 6.85
C PHE A 264 -20.04 -6.15 7.35
N TYR A 265 -20.93 -6.96 7.89
CA TYR A 265 -20.58 -8.29 8.43
C TYR A 265 -20.18 -9.26 7.32
N ILE A 266 -20.81 -9.18 6.15
CA ILE A 266 -20.43 -9.98 4.97
C ILE A 266 -19.01 -9.60 4.52
N ALA A 267 -18.72 -8.30 4.43
CA ALA A 267 -17.39 -7.81 4.07
C ALA A 267 -16.32 -8.22 5.09
N VAL A 268 -16.62 -8.12 6.38
CA VAL A 268 -15.73 -8.55 7.46
C VAL A 268 -15.48 -10.06 7.39
N GLY A 269 -16.51 -10.88 7.17
CA GLY A 269 -16.40 -12.33 7.03
C GLY A 269 -15.56 -12.73 5.81
N ALA A 270 -15.78 -12.10 4.67
CA ALA A 270 -14.99 -12.33 3.45
C ALA A 270 -13.52 -11.94 3.66
N TYR A 271 -13.27 -10.79 4.29
CA TYR A 271 -11.92 -10.35 4.62
C TYR A 271 -11.22 -11.28 5.62
N TRP A 272 -11.94 -11.72 6.67
CA TRP A 272 -11.44 -12.70 7.64
C TRP A 272 -10.99 -14.00 6.97
N THR A 273 -11.81 -14.54 6.08
CA THR A 273 -11.51 -15.78 5.35
C THR A 273 -10.28 -15.60 4.46
N SER A 274 -10.21 -14.50 3.72
CA SER A 274 -9.07 -14.18 2.83
C SER A 274 -7.76 -14.06 3.62
N VAL A 275 -7.78 -13.33 4.74
CA VAL A 275 -6.59 -13.14 5.60
C VAL A 275 -6.16 -14.46 6.25
N SER A 276 -7.12 -15.29 6.69
CA SER A 276 -6.82 -16.61 7.25
C SER A 276 -6.11 -17.52 6.25
N CYS A 277 -6.58 -17.54 5.00
CA CYS A 277 -5.91 -18.26 3.92
C CYS A 277 -4.50 -17.73 3.65
N ALA A 278 -4.32 -16.41 3.65
CA ALA A 278 -3.00 -15.79 3.45
C ALA A 278 -2.01 -16.16 4.58
N TYR A 279 -2.47 -16.25 5.83
CA TYR A 279 -1.61 -16.68 6.95
C TYR A 279 -1.23 -18.16 6.87
N LEU A 280 -2.11 -19.04 6.37
CA LEU A 280 -1.79 -20.46 6.15
C LEU A 280 -0.61 -20.62 5.19
N ASN A 281 -0.46 -19.74 4.23
CA ASN A 281 0.70 -19.70 3.32
C ASN A 281 2.05 -19.65 4.04
N SER A 282 2.13 -18.94 5.16
CA SER A 282 3.37 -18.83 5.96
C SER A 282 3.82 -20.18 6.57
N PHE A 283 2.90 -21.14 6.72
CA PHE A 283 3.19 -22.47 7.23
C PHE A 283 3.45 -23.51 6.13
N LEU A 284 3.25 -23.15 4.86
CA LEU A 284 3.42 -24.09 3.74
C LEU A 284 4.86 -24.61 3.64
N THR A 285 5.86 -23.73 3.79
CA THR A 285 7.27 -24.13 3.82
C THR A 285 7.62 -25.06 4.99
N PRO A 286 7.31 -24.74 6.25
CA PRO A 286 7.52 -25.66 7.37
C PRO A 286 6.83 -27.03 7.18
N CYS A 287 5.59 -27.05 6.69
CA CYS A 287 4.86 -28.29 6.40
C CYS A 287 5.54 -29.11 5.31
N GLY A 288 6.00 -28.47 4.24
CA GLY A 288 6.75 -29.14 3.17
C GLY A 288 8.02 -29.81 3.67
N ILE A 289 8.78 -29.14 4.53
CA ILE A 289 10.00 -29.70 5.15
C ILE A 289 9.66 -30.85 6.10
N ALA A 290 8.59 -30.73 6.88
CA ALA A 290 8.12 -31.83 7.74
C ALA A 290 7.69 -33.06 6.92
N ALA A 291 7.19 -32.86 5.70
CA ALA A 291 6.89 -33.92 4.72
C ALA A 291 8.13 -34.49 4.01
N GLY A 292 9.36 -34.02 4.33
CA GLY A 292 10.62 -34.51 3.76
C GLY A 292 11.10 -33.79 2.51
N LEU A 293 10.49 -32.67 2.12
CA LEU A 293 10.96 -31.85 1.00
C LEU A 293 12.19 -31.04 1.37
N THR A 294 13.02 -30.74 0.36
CA THR A 294 14.11 -29.78 0.52
C THR A 294 13.57 -28.37 0.76
N LEU A 295 14.36 -27.50 1.41
CA LEU A 295 13.96 -26.11 1.66
C LEU A 295 13.61 -25.37 0.35
N GLN A 296 14.35 -25.64 -0.71
CA GLN A 296 14.10 -25.05 -2.02
C GLN A 296 12.73 -25.48 -2.59
N ALA A 297 12.43 -26.78 -2.55
CA ALA A 297 11.14 -27.30 -3.03
C ALA A 297 9.97 -26.76 -2.20
N ALA A 298 10.12 -26.71 -0.88
CA ALA A 298 9.11 -26.16 0.03
C ALA A 298 8.91 -24.66 -0.17
N ALA A 299 9.98 -23.88 -0.43
CA ALA A 299 9.87 -22.45 -0.75
C ALA A 299 9.18 -22.22 -2.11
N MET A 300 9.37 -23.09 -3.09
CA MET A 300 8.64 -23.04 -4.37
C MET A 300 7.14 -23.27 -4.19
N MET A 301 6.72 -24.13 -3.27
CA MET A 301 5.29 -24.30 -2.94
C MET A 301 4.68 -22.98 -2.46
N THR A 302 5.36 -22.27 -1.54
CA THR A 302 4.94 -20.94 -1.06
C THR A 302 4.92 -19.94 -2.21
N SER A 303 5.91 -19.98 -3.12
CA SER A 303 5.98 -19.09 -4.27
C SER A 303 4.79 -19.27 -5.21
N ILE A 304 4.40 -20.50 -5.51
CA ILE A 304 3.26 -20.80 -6.39
C ILE A 304 1.95 -20.36 -5.72
N SER A 305 1.82 -20.58 -4.42
CA SER A 305 0.64 -20.17 -3.67
C SER A 305 0.46 -18.64 -3.57
N LEU A 306 1.51 -17.86 -3.73
CA LEU A 306 1.44 -16.39 -3.75
C LEU A 306 0.98 -15.82 -5.11
N LEU A 307 0.86 -16.66 -6.14
CA LEU A 307 0.34 -16.29 -7.47
C LEU A 307 -1.20 -16.36 -7.56
N GLY A 308 -1.85 -17.17 -6.75
CA GLY A 308 -3.31 -17.35 -6.71
C GLY A 308 -3.98 -16.59 -5.62
#